data_61f4160cdfbc7c4cfe91deb45eb87b52
#
_entry.id   61f4160cdfbc7c4cfe91deb45eb87b52
#
_cell.length_a   1.000
_cell.length_b   1.000
_cell.length_c   1.000
_cell.angle_alpha   90.00
_cell.angle_beta   90.00
_cell.angle_gamma   90.00
#
_symmetry.space_group_name_H-M   'P 1'
#
loop_
_entity.id
_entity.type
_entity.pdbx_description
1 polymer ?
#
loop_
_entity_poly.entity_id
_entity_poly.type
_entity_poly.pdbx_seq_one_letter_code
_entity_poly.pdbx_strand_id
1 'polypeptide(L)'
;MHSPSLPINLGPMFTYRGALLGLPVSHSLSSYLWGRMAQRSGHPLVYTRVSALKPPRLSEIFERLQLDFLNVTSPFKAQLQGQLAEVAPAAMRLGCVNLVVRCPKGLVGYNVDPAGVSYMLRNVAEESVVGIGDCGVSAPPGNGERLFVVLGAGGAAAAVLYVLTQSGRGAIVLSRTRAHAEELAARFGCVGYDYQSAPEIPAQSVLIGCLPPGSTTPELPWHRFSAVYDSTYAHSPIRPQAEHFSLPYTGGYGWLAEQAREGFRVVYGKMLEMDAGFYVQPASPGGLPVYVGKQEASPSSGNDTVVFWADTDSEFQQIEAYEKAAAR
;
A
#
# COMPACT_ATOMS: atom_id res chain seq x y z
N MET A 1 -11.31 24.52 -3.50
CA MET A 1 -10.58 23.28 -3.85
C MET A 1 -11.53 22.42 -4.66
N HIS A 2 -11.26 22.20 -5.95
CA HIS A 2 -12.09 21.34 -6.78
C HIS A 2 -11.80 19.88 -6.40
N SER A 3 -12.83 19.13 -6.02
CA SER A 3 -12.71 17.68 -5.93
C SER A 3 -12.41 17.12 -7.33
N PRO A 4 -11.51 16.11 -7.44
CA PRO A 4 -11.26 15.45 -8.71
C PRO A 4 -12.56 14.90 -9.28
N SER A 5 -12.68 14.88 -10.61
CA SER A 5 -13.86 14.36 -11.29
C SER A 5 -14.08 12.90 -10.92
N LEU A 6 -15.26 12.59 -10.35
CA LEU A 6 -15.63 11.23 -10.01
C LEU A 6 -15.74 10.36 -11.27
N PRO A 7 -15.43 9.05 -11.17
CA PRO A 7 -15.62 8.10 -12.27
C PRO A 7 -17.09 8.02 -12.69
N ILE A 8 -17.33 7.69 -13.96
CA ILE A 8 -18.69 7.50 -14.48
C ILE A 8 -19.27 6.25 -13.83
N ASN A 9 -20.32 6.40 -13.03
CA ASN A 9 -21.08 5.24 -12.54
C ASN A 9 -21.96 4.70 -13.66
N LEU A 10 -21.52 3.60 -14.29
CA LEU A 10 -22.17 3.00 -15.46
C LEU A 10 -23.34 2.04 -15.10
N GLY A 11 -23.68 1.91 -13.81
CA GLY A 11 -24.78 1.06 -13.35
C GLY A 11 -24.48 -0.45 -13.28
N PRO A 12 -25.41 -1.28 -12.81
CA PRO A 12 -25.18 -2.68 -12.46
C PRO A 12 -24.98 -3.64 -13.66
N MET A 13 -25.24 -3.21 -14.87
CA MET A 13 -25.07 -4.02 -16.10
C MET A 13 -23.68 -3.93 -16.72
N PHE A 14 -22.80 -3.07 -16.19
CA PHE A 14 -21.46 -2.87 -16.73
C PHE A 14 -20.42 -3.71 -15.99
N THR A 15 -19.62 -4.47 -16.74
CA THR A 15 -18.52 -5.25 -16.18
C THR A 15 -17.28 -4.37 -16.08
N TYR A 16 -16.88 -4.04 -14.84
CA TYR A 16 -15.65 -3.31 -14.60
C TYR A 16 -14.42 -4.19 -14.85
N ARG A 17 -13.35 -3.57 -15.31
CA ARG A 17 -12.06 -4.21 -15.55
C ARG A 17 -10.99 -3.52 -14.73
N GLY A 18 -10.45 -4.26 -13.78
CA GLY A 18 -9.38 -3.79 -12.91
C GLY A 18 -8.11 -4.61 -13.04
N ALA A 19 -7.00 -4.05 -12.62
CA ALA A 19 -5.75 -4.80 -12.54
C ALA A 19 -4.90 -4.34 -11.35
N LEU A 20 -3.89 -5.15 -11.00
CA LEU A 20 -2.80 -4.79 -10.10
C LEU A 20 -1.49 -4.76 -10.89
N LEU A 21 -0.79 -3.64 -10.89
CA LEU A 21 0.54 -3.47 -11.46
C LEU A 21 1.62 -3.48 -10.37
N GLY A 22 2.64 -4.29 -10.56
CA GLY A 22 3.81 -4.36 -9.65
C GLY A 22 4.81 -5.42 -10.06
N LEU A 23 5.79 -5.70 -9.17
CA LEU A 23 6.73 -6.82 -9.34
C LEU A 23 7.36 -7.18 -7.97
N PRO A 24 7.18 -8.42 -7.48
CA PRO A 24 6.23 -9.43 -7.94
C PRO A 24 4.78 -9.13 -7.48
N VAL A 25 3.78 -9.68 -8.16
CA VAL A 25 2.35 -9.54 -7.80
C VAL A 25 1.61 -10.88 -7.63
N SER A 26 2.27 -12.01 -7.89
CA SER A 26 1.69 -13.36 -7.79
C SER A 26 1.11 -13.68 -6.41
N HIS A 27 1.75 -13.18 -5.34
CA HIS A 27 1.34 -13.39 -3.95
C HIS A 27 0.22 -12.44 -3.47
N SER A 28 -0.20 -11.48 -4.30
CA SER A 28 -1.12 -10.42 -3.86
C SER A 28 -2.53 -10.95 -3.62
N LEU A 29 -3.13 -10.51 -2.51
CA LEU A 29 -4.52 -10.79 -2.15
C LEU A 29 -5.51 -9.75 -2.72
N SER A 30 -5.05 -8.80 -3.55
CA SER A 30 -5.91 -7.74 -4.10
C SER A 30 -7.06 -8.32 -4.92
N SER A 31 -6.82 -9.31 -5.79
CA SER A 31 -7.87 -9.96 -6.58
C SER A 31 -8.95 -10.63 -5.72
N TYR A 32 -8.55 -11.30 -4.63
CA TYR A 32 -9.48 -11.87 -3.66
C TYR A 32 -10.37 -10.80 -3.02
N LEU A 33 -9.78 -9.69 -2.55
CA LEU A 33 -10.53 -8.61 -1.91
C LEU A 33 -11.48 -7.91 -2.88
N TRP A 34 -10.99 -7.57 -4.07
CA TRP A 34 -11.81 -6.94 -5.11
C TRP A 34 -12.95 -7.86 -5.58
N GLY A 35 -12.68 -9.17 -5.74
CA GLY A 35 -13.68 -10.18 -6.06
C GLY A 35 -14.79 -10.27 -4.99
N ARG A 36 -14.45 -10.28 -3.70
CA ARG A 36 -15.43 -10.25 -2.60
C ARG A 36 -16.30 -8.99 -2.60
N MET A 37 -15.70 -7.85 -2.87
CA MET A 37 -16.45 -6.58 -2.96
C MET A 37 -17.35 -6.55 -4.20
N ALA A 38 -16.89 -7.04 -5.33
CA ALA A 38 -17.70 -7.16 -6.55
C ALA A 38 -18.92 -8.07 -6.31
N GLN A 39 -18.72 -9.24 -5.71
CA GLN A 39 -19.81 -10.15 -5.33
C GLN A 39 -20.81 -9.48 -4.37
N ARG A 40 -20.32 -8.80 -3.35
CA ARG A 40 -21.17 -8.12 -2.35
C ARG A 40 -21.98 -6.97 -2.94
N SER A 41 -21.41 -6.25 -3.90
CA SER A 41 -22.03 -5.09 -4.54
C SER A 41 -22.97 -5.44 -5.68
N GLY A 42 -22.91 -6.66 -6.21
CA GLY A 42 -23.60 -7.06 -7.44
C GLY A 42 -23.00 -6.47 -8.72
N HIS A 43 -21.82 -5.84 -8.67
CA HIS A 43 -21.14 -5.29 -9.83
C HIS A 43 -20.17 -6.33 -10.42
N PRO A 44 -20.36 -6.82 -11.66
CA PRO A 44 -19.42 -7.73 -12.30
C PRO A 44 -18.03 -7.10 -12.43
N LEU A 45 -16.99 -7.88 -12.10
CA LEU A 45 -15.59 -7.43 -12.15
C LEU A 45 -14.71 -8.51 -12.78
N VAL A 46 -13.88 -8.11 -13.72
CA VAL A 46 -12.71 -8.86 -14.17
C VAL A 46 -11.48 -8.19 -13.54
N TYR A 47 -10.67 -8.96 -12.82
CA TYR A 47 -9.48 -8.43 -12.17
C TYR A 47 -8.23 -9.21 -12.56
N THR A 48 -7.22 -8.51 -13.08
CA THR A 48 -6.00 -9.07 -13.65
C THR A 48 -4.77 -8.59 -12.88
N ARG A 49 -3.67 -9.32 -12.95
CA ARG A 49 -2.35 -8.91 -12.45
C ARG A 49 -1.43 -8.59 -13.61
N VAL A 50 -0.68 -7.50 -13.50
CA VAL A 50 0.29 -7.03 -14.50
C VAL A 50 1.66 -6.92 -13.85
N SER A 51 2.61 -7.73 -14.31
CA SER A 51 4.00 -7.70 -13.87
C SER A 51 4.87 -7.02 -14.91
N ALA A 52 5.78 -6.12 -14.47
CA ALA A 52 6.69 -5.42 -15.36
C ALA A 52 8.03 -5.15 -14.67
N LEU A 53 9.14 -5.20 -15.39
CA LEU A 53 10.47 -4.85 -14.86
C LEU A 53 10.70 -3.34 -14.76
N LYS A 54 10.04 -2.57 -15.59
CA LYS A 54 10.11 -1.10 -15.64
C LYS A 54 8.71 -0.51 -15.72
N PRO A 55 8.52 0.79 -15.38
CA PRO A 55 7.22 1.43 -15.45
C PRO A 55 6.69 1.38 -16.88
N PRO A 56 5.56 0.69 -17.12
CA PRO A 56 4.97 0.65 -18.44
C PRO A 56 4.23 1.96 -18.77
N ARG A 57 3.88 2.15 -20.04
CA ARG A 57 2.98 3.23 -20.44
C ARG A 57 1.56 2.93 -19.99
N LEU A 58 1.01 3.77 -19.10
CA LEU A 58 -0.32 3.57 -18.54
C LEU A 58 -1.40 3.58 -19.64
N SER A 59 -1.33 4.50 -20.61
CA SER A 59 -2.27 4.53 -21.74
C SER A 59 -2.33 3.19 -22.48
N GLU A 60 -1.18 2.59 -22.74
CA GLU A 60 -1.08 1.31 -23.44
C GLU A 60 -1.71 0.15 -22.63
N ILE A 61 -1.43 0.05 -21.32
CA ILE A 61 -2.05 -0.97 -20.47
C ILE A 61 -3.56 -0.78 -20.39
N PHE A 62 -4.01 0.45 -20.17
CA PHE A 62 -5.44 0.76 -20.09
C PHE A 62 -6.18 0.45 -21.38
N GLU A 63 -5.60 0.71 -22.54
CA GLU A 63 -6.19 0.41 -23.82
C GLU A 63 -6.20 -1.08 -24.12
N ARG A 64 -5.05 -1.76 -23.98
CA ARG A 64 -4.94 -3.19 -24.30
C ARG A 64 -5.79 -4.09 -23.43
N LEU A 65 -5.86 -3.80 -22.13
CA LEU A 65 -6.64 -4.57 -21.18
C LEU A 65 -8.04 -3.98 -20.96
N GLN A 66 -8.37 -2.88 -21.64
CA GLN A 66 -9.64 -2.16 -21.50
C GLN A 66 -9.96 -1.86 -20.03
N LEU A 67 -8.98 -1.37 -19.29
CA LEU A 67 -9.11 -1.14 -17.84
C LEU A 67 -9.96 0.10 -17.54
N ASP A 68 -10.77 0.00 -16.50
CA ASP A 68 -11.45 1.12 -15.84
C ASP A 68 -10.58 1.65 -14.70
N PHE A 69 -9.83 0.77 -14.02
CA PHE A 69 -8.93 1.15 -12.95
C PHE A 69 -7.71 0.22 -12.84
N LEU A 70 -6.65 0.73 -12.21
CA LEU A 70 -5.40 0.02 -11.99
C LEU A 70 -4.89 0.29 -10.57
N ASN A 71 -4.81 -0.76 -9.75
CA ASN A 71 -4.05 -0.68 -8.52
C ASN A 71 -2.55 -0.73 -8.85
N VAL A 72 -1.75 0.04 -8.11
CA VAL A 72 -0.29 0.08 -8.30
C VAL A 72 0.40 -0.25 -6.98
N THR A 73 1.34 -1.19 -7.05
CA THR A 73 2.19 -1.55 -5.91
C THR A 73 3.67 -1.37 -6.23
N SER A 74 4.52 -1.80 -5.32
CA SER A 74 5.98 -1.72 -5.49
C SER A 74 6.41 -2.42 -6.80
N PRO A 75 7.40 -1.86 -7.52
CA PRO A 75 8.16 -0.63 -7.22
C PRO A 75 7.59 0.65 -7.84
N PHE A 76 6.41 0.64 -8.47
CA PHE A 76 5.97 1.67 -9.42
C PHE A 76 5.18 2.84 -8.80
N LYS A 77 4.76 2.77 -7.53
CA LYS A 77 3.88 3.79 -6.90
C LYS A 77 4.36 5.25 -7.08
N ALA A 78 5.67 5.51 -7.04
CA ALA A 78 6.23 6.85 -7.19
C ALA A 78 6.57 7.24 -8.65
N GLN A 79 6.55 6.29 -9.59
CA GLN A 79 7.11 6.46 -10.92
C GLN A 79 6.08 6.84 -11.99
N LEU A 80 4.78 6.77 -11.68
CA LEU A 80 3.72 6.87 -12.67
C LEU A 80 3.03 8.24 -12.73
N GLN A 81 3.33 9.16 -11.81
CA GLN A 81 2.62 10.44 -11.69
C GLN A 81 2.68 11.28 -12.98
N GLY A 82 3.82 11.29 -13.68
CA GLY A 82 4.01 12.02 -14.93
C GLY A 82 3.16 11.53 -16.13
N GLN A 83 2.47 10.39 -15.96
CA GLN A 83 1.58 9.82 -16.98
C GLN A 83 0.09 10.10 -16.71
N LEU A 84 -0.23 10.82 -15.64
CA LEU A 84 -1.59 11.08 -15.20
C LEU A 84 -2.06 12.48 -15.61
N ALA A 85 -3.33 12.59 -16.00
CA ALA A 85 -3.96 13.87 -16.28
C ALA A 85 -4.20 14.68 -15.00
N GLU A 86 -4.43 14.00 -13.88
CA GLU A 86 -4.67 14.61 -12.57
C GLU A 86 -4.19 13.67 -11.45
N VAL A 87 -3.68 14.25 -10.37
CA VAL A 87 -3.30 13.52 -9.14
C VAL A 87 -4.07 14.10 -7.96
N ALA A 88 -4.76 13.25 -7.23
CA ALA A 88 -5.53 13.66 -6.05
C ALA A 88 -4.62 14.29 -4.97
N PRO A 89 -5.10 15.28 -4.20
CA PRO A 89 -4.27 16.03 -3.24
C PRO A 89 -3.50 15.15 -2.25
N ALA A 90 -4.13 14.10 -1.72
CA ALA A 90 -3.47 13.16 -0.81
C ALA A 90 -2.33 12.41 -1.52
N ALA A 91 -2.54 11.91 -2.74
CA ALA A 91 -1.51 11.22 -3.52
C ALA A 91 -0.34 12.15 -3.89
N MET A 92 -0.64 13.41 -4.20
CA MET A 92 0.38 14.44 -4.45
C MET A 92 1.24 14.69 -3.21
N ARG A 93 0.62 14.84 -2.04
CA ARG A 93 1.34 15.03 -0.77
C ARG A 93 2.16 13.80 -0.38
N LEU A 94 1.66 12.59 -0.66
CA LEU A 94 2.37 11.33 -0.44
C LEU A 94 3.51 11.11 -1.44
N GLY A 95 3.49 11.80 -2.59
CA GLY A 95 4.46 11.60 -3.67
C GLY A 95 4.34 10.23 -4.34
N CYS A 96 3.22 9.54 -4.19
CA CYS A 96 3.01 8.22 -4.79
C CYS A 96 1.52 7.93 -5.01
N VAL A 97 1.24 7.12 -6.03
CA VAL A 97 -0.10 6.70 -6.47
C VAL A 97 -0.19 5.20 -6.33
N ASN A 98 -1.28 4.69 -5.71
CA ASN A 98 -1.56 3.26 -5.63
C ASN A 98 -2.88 2.85 -6.28
N LEU A 99 -3.62 3.82 -6.81
CA LEU A 99 -4.83 3.57 -7.60
C LEU A 99 -4.91 4.60 -8.73
N VAL A 100 -5.07 4.14 -9.96
CA VAL A 100 -5.32 4.95 -11.16
C VAL A 100 -6.70 4.60 -11.70
N VAL A 101 -7.50 5.62 -12.00
CA VAL A 101 -8.87 5.44 -12.49
C VAL A 101 -9.03 6.15 -13.83
N ARG A 102 -9.68 5.50 -14.77
CA ARG A 102 -10.07 6.11 -16.04
C ARG A 102 -11.26 7.04 -15.83
N CYS A 103 -11.07 8.29 -16.17
CA CYS A 103 -12.10 9.33 -16.12
C CYS A 103 -12.27 9.99 -17.49
N PRO A 104 -13.37 10.75 -17.73
CA PRO A 104 -13.58 11.44 -19.02
C PRO A 104 -12.44 12.37 -19.44
N LYS A 105 -11.74 12.94 -18.46
CA LYS A 105 -10.60 13.87 -18.69
C LYS A 105 -9.24 13.19 -18.77
N GLY A 106 -9.20 11.85 -18.70
CA GLY A 106 -7.96 11.06 -18.71
C GLY A 106 -7.77 10.23 -17.46
N LEU A 107 -6.55 9.77 -17.22
CA LEU A 107 -6.21 8.94 -16.06
C LEU A 107 -5.99 9.81 -14.82
N VAL A 108 -6.66 9.48 -13.73
CA VAL A 108 -6.57 10.20 -12.45
C VAL A 108 -5.95 9.28 -11.41
N GLY A 109 -4.93 9.80 -10.70
CA GLY A 109 -4.19 9.07 -9.68
C GLY A 109 -4.65 9.36 -8.26
N TYR A 110 -4.84 8.31 -7.47
CA TYR A 110 -5.20 8.36 -6.06
C TYR A 110 -4.18 7.60 -5.21
N ASN A 111 -4.19 7.87 -3.91
CA ASN A 111 -3.55 7.01 -2.94
C ASN A 111 -4.53 6.69 -1.81
N VAL A 112 -4.86 5.42 -1.67
CA VAL A 112 -5.83 4.90 -0.70
C VAL A 112 -5.18 4.21 0.52
N ASP A 113 -3.83 4.17 0.59
CA ASP A 113 -3.11 3.65 1.75
C ASP A 113 -3.48 4.35 3.06
N PRO A 114 -3.73 5.69 3.11
CA PRO A 114 -4.13 6.36 4.35
C PRO A 114 -5.36 5.77 5.03
N ALA A 115 -6.34 5.26 4.27
CA ALA A 115 -7.51 4.59 4.84
C ALA A 115 -7.11 3.31 5.59
N GLY A 116 -6.21 2.51 4.99
CA GLY A 116 -5.68 1.29 5.61
C GLY A 116 -4.85 1.59 6.86
N VAL A 117 -4.01 2.62 6.82
CA VAL A 117 -3.25 3.08 8.01
C VAL A 117 -4.18 3.51 9.13
N SER A 118 -5.19 4.33 8.82
CA SER A 118 -6.18 4.80 9.81
C SER A 118 -6.93 3.63 10.46
N TYR A 119 -7.28 2.62 9.66
CA TYR A 119 -7.87 1.39 10.18
C TYR A 119 -6.93 0.65 11.12
N MET A 120 -5.68 0.46 10.74
CA MET A 120 -4.68 -0.25 11.53
C MET A 120 -4.42 0.45 12.86
N LEU A 121 -4.36 1.78 12.86
CA LEU A 121 -4.01 2.58 14.04
C LEU A 121 -5.21 2.95 14.94
N ARG A 122 -6.45 2.58 14.58
CA ARG A 122 -7.65 2.94 15.36
C ARG A 122 -7.64 2.40 16.81
N ASN A 123 -6.95 1.28 17.03
CA ASN A 123 -6.85 0.65 18.35
C ASN A 123 -5.59 1.07 19.13
N VAL A 124 -4.77 1.96 18.56
CA VAL A 124 -3.69 2.58 19.33
C VAL A 124 -4.35 3.58 20.27
N ALA A 125 -4.43 3.23 21.55
CA ALA A 125 -5.12 4.01 22.56
C ALA A 125 -4.76 5.50 22.48
N GLU A 126 -5.76 6.37 22.65
CA GLU A 126 -5.64 7.83 22.63
C GLU A 126 -4.86 8.40 23.86
N GLU A 127 -4.17 7.54 24.59
CA GLU A 127 -3.39 7.93 25.73
C GLU A 127 -2.22 8.81 25.30
N SER A 128 -2.38 10.10 25.55
CA SER A 128 -1.38 11.17 25.41
C SER A 128 -0.95 11.50 23.98
N VAL A 129 -1.75 12.31 23.31
CA VAL A 129 -1.39 12.97 22.05
C VAL A 129 -0.38 14.08 22.32
N VAL A 130 0.81 13.99 21.74
CA VAL A 130 1.73 15.13 21.65
C VAL A 130 1.14 16.15 20.71
N GLY A 131 0.77 17.32 21.18
CA GLY A 131 0.49 18.46 20.34
C GLY A 131 1.78 18.86 19.59
N ILE A 132 1.69 19.07 18.28
CA ILE A 132 2.76 19.69 17.52
C ILE A 132 2.83 21.14 17.98
N GLY A 133 3.85 21.48 18.79
CA GLY A 133 4.12 22.88 19.15
C GLY A 133 4.49 23.71 17.90
N ASP A 134 4.23 25.02 17.95
CA ASP A 134 4.35 26.01 16.86
C ASP A 134 5.75 26.17 16.24
N CYS A 135 6.70 25.31 16.49
CA CYS A 135 8.11 25.48 16.09
C CYS A 135 8.65 24.41 15.14
N GLY A 136 7.86 23.88 14.22
CA GLY A 136 8.34 23.27 12.96
C GLY A 136 9.29 22.06 13.05
N VAL A 137 9.72 21.66 14.21
CA VAL A 137 10.51 20.46 14.49
C VAL A 137 9.81 19.75 15.63
N SER A 138 9.26 18.55 15.37
CA SER A 138 8.70 17.74 16.43
C SER A 138 9.83 17.41 17.41
N ALA A 139 9.85 18.08 18.57
CA ALA A 139 10.69 17.69 19.69
C ALA A 139 10.40 16.23 20.05
N PRO A 140 11.36 15.46 20.53
CA PRO A 140 11.09 14.15 21.08
C PRO A 140 9.96 14.28 22.12
N PRO A 141 9.03 13.29 22.19
CA PRO A 141 7.87 13.36 23.04
C PRO A 141 8.26 13.70 24.49
N GLY A 142 7.49 14.57 25.13
CA GLY A 142 7.63 14.86 26.54
C GLY A 142 7.34 13.63 27.41
N ASN A 143 7.65 13.72 28.72
CA ASN A 143 7.42 12.62 29.65
C ASN A 143 5.95 12.16 29.63
N GLY A 144 5.71 10.93 29.18
CA GLY A 144 4.38 10.29 29.11
C GLY A 144 3.81 10.13 27.69
N GLU A 145 4.47 10.62 26.67
CA GLU A 145 3.99 10.56 25.27
C GLU A 145 4.62 9.41 24.49
N ARG A 146 3.81 8.70 23.71
CA ARG A 146 4.28 7.58 22.88
C ARG A 146 4.92 8.09 21.59
N LEU A 147 6.16 7.71 21.34
CA LEU A 147 6.82 7.95 20.05
C LEU A 147 6.43 6.86 19.04
N PHE A 148 6.09 7.27 17.83
CA PHE A 148 5.95 6.35 16.70
C PHE A 148 7.27 6.23 15.97
N VAL A 149 7.76 5.00 15.83
CA VAL A 149 8.97 4.67 15.09
C VAL A 149 8.56 4.01 13.77
N VAL A 150 8.73 4.72 12.66
CA VAL A 150 8.39 4.24 11.32
C VAL A 150 9.64 3.64 10.69
N LEU A 151 9.63 2.32 10.49
CA LEU A 151 10.74 1.56 9.96
C LEU A 151 10.60 1.36 8.45
N GLY A 152 11.42 2.05 7.67
CA GLY A 152 11.41 2.13 6.21
C GLY A 152 11.11 3.54 5.72
N ALA A 153 11.47 3.83 4.45
CA ALA A 153 11.30 5.15 3.83
C ALA A 153 10.61 5.07 2.45
N GLY A 154 9.73 4.10 2.25
CA GLY A 154 8.96 3.90 1.02
C GLY A 154 7.56 4.52 1.07
N GLY A 155 6.73 4.21 0.06
CA GLY A 155 5.35 4.70 -0.04
C GLY A 155 4.44 4.30 1.12
N ALA A 156 4.65 3.12 1.73
CA ALA A 156 3.93 2.71 2.94
C ALA A 156 4.28 3.61 4.13
N ALA A 157 5.58 3.89 4.35
CA ALA A 157 6.03 4.80 5.39
C ALA A 157 5.48 6.23 5.18
N ALA A 158 5.42 6.70 3.93
CA ALA A 158 4.80 7.99 3.60
C ALA A 158 3.33 8.04 4.03
N ALA A 159 2.57 6.97 3.78
CA ALA A 159 1.16 6.90 4.19
C ALA A 159 1.00 6.90 5.72
N VAL A 160 1.89 6.19 6.44
CA VAL A 160 1.93 6.20 7.91
C VAL A 160 2.19 7.60 8.44
N LEU A 161 3.25 8.27 7.97
CA LEU A 161 3.59 9.63 8.39
C LEU A 161 2.47 10.62 8.08
N TYR A 162 1.84 10.50 6.90
CA TYR A 162 0.70 11.33 6.55
C TYR A 162 -0.43 11.22 7.59
N VAL A 163 -0.81 10.00 7.98
CA VAL A 163 -1.90 9.78 8.95
C VAL A 163 -1.47 10.24 10.35
N LEU A 164 -0.26 9.92 10.81
CA LEU A 164 0.25 10.32 12.12
C LEU A 164 0.29 11.85 12.26
N THR A 165 0.83 12.55 11.26
CA THR A 165 0.94 14.00 11.30
C THR A 165 -0.42 14.71 11.20
N GLN A 166 -1.37 14.16 10.43
CA GLN A 166 -2.76 14.67 10.43
C GLN A 166 -3.43 14.49 11.80
N SER A 167 -3.02 13.51 12.58
CA SER A 167 -3.53 13.24 13.93
C SER A 167 -2.72 13.95 15.03
N GLY A 168 -1.75 14.80 14.68
CA GLY A 168 -0.87 15.48 15.64
C GLY A 168 0.11 14.57 16.38
N ARG A 169 0.36 13.34 15.88
CA ARG A 169 1.21 12.35 16.56
C ARG A 169 2.67 12.47 16.11
N GLY A 170 3.59 12.51 17.10
CA GLY A 170 5.03 12.58 16.83
C GLY A 170 5.59 11.26 16.29
N ALA A 171 6.47 11.36 15.27
CA ALA A 171 7.11 10.20 14.67
C ALA A 171 8.56 10.46 14.29
N ILE A 172 9.37 9.40 14.29
CA ILE A 172 10.68 9.37 13.63
C ILE A 172 10.69 8.32 12.54
N VAL A 173 11.55 8.52 11.54
CA VAL A 173 11.75 7.58 10.43
C VAL A 173 13.11 6.92 10.58
N LEU A 174 13.13 5.59 10.58
CA LEU A 174 14.35 4.79 10.54
C LEU A 174 14.47 4.09 9.20
N SER A 175 15.59 4.26 8.51
CA SER A 175 15.86 3.58 7.24
C SER A 175 17.32 3.15 7.16
N ARG A 176 17.61 2.17 6.30
CA ARG A 176 18.99 1.76 6.00
C ARG A 176 19.83 2.91 5.45
N THR A 177 19.22 3.80 4.67
CA THR A 177 19.88 4.95 4.05
C THR A 177 19.37 6.22 4.71
N ARG A 178 20.26 6.93 5.41
CA ARG A 178 19.94 8.17 6.14
C ARG A 178 19.27 9.21 5.24
N ALA A 179 19.81 9.46 4.05
CA ALA A 179 19.26 10.43 3.12
C ALA A 179 17.78 10.15 2.76
N HIS A 180 17.41 8.87 2.56
CA HIS A 180 16.02 8.50 2.28
C HIS A 180 15.11 8.73 3.51
N ALA A 181 15.61 8.49 4.72
CA ALA A 181 14.85 8.78 5.94
C ALA A 181 14.63 10.27 6.12
N GLU A 182 15.68 11.09 5.96
CA GLU A 182 15.63 12.55 6.08
C GLU A 182 14.71 13.19 5.01
N GLU A 183 14.83 12.76 3.75
CA GLU A 183 13.98 13.24 2.66
C GLU A 183 12.50 12.97 2.94
N LEU A 184 12.17 11.72 3.32
CA LEU A 184 10.79 11.37 3.64
C LEU A 184 10.29 12.13 4.87
N ALA A 185 11.06 12.16 5.96
CA ALA A 185 10.68 12.79 7.22
C ALA A 185 10.44 14.31 7.05
N ALA A 186 11.30 15.00 6.29
CA ALA A 186 11.16 16.43 6.01
C ALA A 186 9.81 16.80 5.36
N ARG A 187 9.27 15.92 4.50
CA ARG A 187 7.97 16.13 3.85
C ARG A 187 6.80 16.17 4.82
N PHE A 188 6.96 15.58 5.99
CA PHE A 188 5.93 15.44 7.03
C PHE A 188 6.28 16.14 8.34
N GLY A 189 7.36 16.96 8.39
CA GLY A 189 7.79 17.65 9.59
C GLY A 189 8.31 16.70 10.67
N CYS A 190 8.84 15.54 10.29
CA CYS A 190 9.43 14.55 11.18
C CYS A 190 10.96 14.56 11.09
N VAL A 191 11.64 13.73 11.88
CA VAL A 191 13.09 13.55 11.81
C VAL A 191 13.42 12.15 11.31
N GLY A 192 14.39 12.07 10.39
CA GLY A 192 14.86 10.81 9.79
C GLY A 192 16.25 10.45 10.28
N TYR A 193 16.49 9.16 10.48
CA TYR A 193 17.77 8.59 10.92
C TYR A 193 18.09 7.32 10.14
N ASP A 194 19.38 6.97 10.04
CA ASP A 194 19.75 5.58 9.77
C ASP A 194 19.67 4.73 11.04
N TYR A 195 19.83 3.42 10.89
CA TYR A 195 19.73 2.51 12.03
C TYR A 195 20.81 2.70 13.10
N GLN A 196 21.97 3.27 12.74
CA GLN A 196 23.12 3.46 13.63
C GLN A 196 23.05 4.79 14.38
N SER A 197 22.48 5.81 13.75
CA SER A 197 22.36 7.15 14.30
C SER A 197 21.01 7.43 15.00
N ALA A 198 20.17 6.39 15.14
CA ALA A 198 18.89 6.54 15.82
C ALA A 198 19.07 7.06 17.25
N PRO A 199 18.23 8.01 17.72
CA PRO A 199 18.26 8.45 19.10
C PRO A 199 17.81 7.33 20.04
N GLU A 200 18.00 7.52 21.34
CA GLU A 200 17.41 6.61 22.33
C GLU A 200 15.88 6.59 22.16
N ILE A 201 15.35 5.39 21.92
CA ILE A 201 13.90 5.18 21.75
C ILE A 201 13.27 5.17 23.16
N PRO A 202 12.30 6.06 23.45
CA PRO A 202 11.59 6.04 24.72
C PRO A 202 10.87 4.71 24.96
N ALA A 203 10.73 4.33 26.23
CA ALA A 203 9.89 3.18 26.59
C ALA A 203 8.43 3.41 26.17
N GLN A 204 7.72 2.31 25.91
CA GLN A 204 6.32 2.34 25.43
C GLN A 204 6.12 2.96 24.04
N SER A 205 7.18 3.12 23.24
CA SER A 205 7.07 3.53 21.83
C SER A 205 6.32 2.49 21.01
N VAL A 206 5.79 2.92 19.86
CA VAL A 206 5.08 2.05 18.91
C VAL A 206 5.92 1.90 17.65
N LEU A 207 6.22 0.66 17.25
CA LEU A 207 6.92 0.36 16.00
C LEU A 207 5.93 0.14 14.87
N ILE A 208 6.13 0.81 13.73
CA ILE A 208 5.38 0.58 12.51
C ILE A 208 6.34 0.15 11.40
N GLY A 209 6.29 -1.14 11.06
CA GLY A 209 7.11 -1.74 10.00
C GLY A 209 6.57 -1.42 8.61
N CYS A 210 7.44 -0.86 7.78
CA CYS A 210 7.17 -0.57 6.37
C CYS A 210 8.30 -1.13 5.47
N LEU A 211 8.90 -2.24 5.90
CA LEU A 211 9.94 -2.93 5.13
C LEU A 211 9.31 -3.84 4.06
N PRO A 212 9.98 -4.03 2.91
CA PRO A 212 9.57 -5.03 1.95
C PRO A 212 9.61 -6.45 2.54
N PRO A 213 8.72 -7.36 2.09
CA PRO A 213 8.79 -8.77 2.47
C PRO A 213 10.18 -9.37 2.25
N GLY A 214 10.67 -10.19 3.19
CA GLY A 214 11.98 -10.84 3.10
C GLY A 214 13.19 -9.93 3.31
N SER A 215 12.99 -8.67 3.70
CA SER A 215 14.09 -7.78 4.10
C SER A 215 14.76 -8.27 5.39
N THR A 216 16.02 -7.90 5.58
CA THR A 216 16.70 -8.09 6.87
C THR A 216 16.15 -7.09 7.89
N THR A 217 15.77 -7.61 9.06
CA THR A 217 15.37 -6.78 10.20
C THR A 217 16.60 -6.13 10.82
N PRO A 218 16.64 -4.81 11.01
CA PRO A 218 17.74 -4.17 11.71
C PRO A 218 17.72 -4.49 13.21
N GLU A 219 18.86 -4.30 13.86
CA GLU A 219 18.92 -4.30 15.32
C GLU A 219 18.15 -3.10 15.87
N LEU A 220 17.18 -3.38 16.75
CA LEU A 220 16.33 -2.37 17.38
C LEU A 220 16.21 -2.67 18.89
N PRO A 221 15.96 -1.66 19.72
CA PRO A 221 15.71 -1.85 21.15
C PRO A 221 14.28 -2.38 21.37
N TRP A 222 14.02 -3.63 21.00
CA TRP A 222 12.69 -4.26 21.00
C TRP A 222 11.97 -4.13 22.34
N HIS A 223 12.68 -4.20 23.46
CA HIS A 223 12.13 -4.02 24.82
C HIS A 223 11.56 -2.62 25.09
N ARG A 224 11.81 -1.65 24.22
CA ARG A 224 11.26 -0.29 24.32
C ARG A 224 9.89 -0.14 23.67
N PHE A 225 9.48 -1.10 22.85
CA PHE A 225 8.19 -1.03 22.16
C PHE A 225 7.06 -1.65 22.99
N SER A 226 5.89 -1.01 22.95
CA SER A 226 4.66 -1.52 23.57
C SER A 226 3.78 -2.28 22.57
N ALA A 227 3.93 -2.02 21.27
CA ALA A 227 3.23 -2.69 20.20
C ALA A 227 3.98 -2.58 18.86
N VAL A 228 3.74 -3.54 17.98
CA VAL A 228 4.30 -3.60 16.64
C VAL A 228 3.16 -3.69 15.62
N TYR A 229 3.12 -2.76 14.69
CA TYR A 229 2.27 -2.77 13.52
C TYR A 229 3.12 -3.00 12.27
N ASP A 230 2.60 -3.72 11.30
CA ASP A 230 3.35 -4.02 10.08
C ASP A 230 2.48 -3.80 8.85
N SER A 231 3.00 -3.12 7.85
CA SER A 231 2.34 -2.99 6.55
C SER A 231 2.32 -4.29 5.75
N THR A 232 3.14 -5.26 6.15
CA THR A 232 3.30 -6.55 5.49
C THR A 232 2.32 -7.58 6.05
N TYR A 233 1.56 -8.23 5.18
CA TYR A 233 0.60 -9.29 5.55
C TYR A 233 1.13 -10.70 5.28
N ALA A 234 2.23 -10.83 4.54
CA ALA A 234 2.89 -12.11 4.27
C ALA A 234 4.41 -11.93 4.33
N HIS A 235 5.12 -12.94 4.86
CA HIS A 235 6.60 -12.92 4.96
C HIS A 235 7.16 -11.67 5.65
N SER A 236 6.54 -11.26 6.75
CA SER A 236 6.99 -10.11 7.54
C SER A 236 8.41 -10.31 8.06
N PRO A 237 9.32 -9.34 7.83
CA PRO A 237 10.67 -9.43 8.36
C PRO A 237 10.74 -9.14 9.86
N ILE A 238 9.76 -8.42 10.44
CA ILE A 238 9.78 -7.98 11.84
C ILE A 238 8.94 -8.83 12.79
N ARG A 239 8.01 -9.63 12.26
CA ARG A 239 7.14 -10.49 13.07
C ARG A 239 7.91 -11.47 13.97
N PRO A 240 8.97 -12.17 13.50
CA PRO A 240 9.72 -13.10 14.36
C PRO A 240 10.32 -12.42 15.58
N GLN A 241 10.78 -11.18 15.45
CA GLN A 241 11.32 -10.39 16.57
C GLN A 241 10.22 -9.92 17.52
N ALA A 242 9.08 -9.46 16.99
CA ALA A 242 7.94 -9.09 17.82
C ALA A 242 7.46 -10.28 18.67
N GLU A 243 7.38 -11.48 18.08
CA GLU A 243 7.04 -12.72 18.77
C GLU A 243 8.09 -13.12 19.82
N HIS A 244 9.38 -13.02 19.49
CA HIS A 244 10.49 -13.31 20.41
C HIS A 244 10.43 -12.44 21.68
N PHE A 245 10.10 -11.15 21.52
CA PHE A 245 9.96 -10.22 22.63
C PHE A 245 8.55 -10.18 23.23
N SER A 246 7.65 -11.06 22.83
CA SER A 246 6.26 -11.15 23.29
C SER A 246 5.49 -9.81 23.15
N LEU A 247 5.76 -9.07 22.09
CA LEU A 247 5.09 -7.81 21.78
C LEU A 247 3.76 -8.04 21.07
N PRO A 248 2.70 -7.29 21.40
CA PRO A 248 1.50 -7.25 20.60
C PRO A 248 1.83 -6.93 19.14
N TYR A 249 1.41 -7.80 18.22
CA TYR A 249 1.71 -7.68 16.79
C TYR A 249 0.43 -7.61 15.96
N THR A 250 0.35 -6.62 15.07
CA THR A 250 -0.74 -6.48 14.10
C THR A 250 -0.16 -6.43 12.69
N GLY A 251 -0.46 -7.44 11.88
CA GLY A 251 -0.03 -7.52 10.48
C GLY A 251 -0.88 -6.68 9.52
N GLY A 252 -0.39 -6.49 8.30
CA GLY A 252 -0.90 -5.56 7.31
C GLY A 252 -2.17 -5.98 6.57
N TYR A 253 -2.78 -7.13 6.89
CA TYR A 253 -3.97 -7.56 6.14
C TYR A 253 -5.16 -6.61 6.32
N GLY A 254 -5.41 -6.11 7.54
CA GLY A 254 -6.46 -5.12 7.80
C GLY A 254 -6.22 -3.81 7.02
N TRP A 255 -4.97 -3.37 6.91
CA TRP A 255 -4.59 -2.26 6.04
C TRP A 255 -4.93 -2.56 4.57
N LEU A 256 -4.49 -3.72 4.05
CA LEU A 256 -4.78 -4.12 2.68
C LEU A 256 -6.29 -4.19 2.40
N ALA A 257 -7.08 -4.71 3.33
CA ALA A 257 -8.52 -4.83 3.21
C ALA A 257 -9.20 -3.45 3.15
N GLU A 258 -8.81 -2.54 4.04
CA GLU A 258 -9.42 -1.21 4.11
C GLU A 258 -9.02 -0.31 2.94
N GLN A 259 -7.75 -0.36 2.49
CA GLN A 259 -7.36 0.35 1.27
C GLN A 259 -8.11 -0.16 0.03
N ALA A 260 -8.39 -1.47 -0.04
CA ALA A 260 -9.18 -2.03 -1.14
C ALA A 260 -10.63 -1.51 -1.08
N ARG A 261 -11.23 -1.43 0.13
CA ARG A 261 -12.58 -0.89 0.35
C ARG A 261 -12.66 0.60 -0.01
N GLU A 262 -11.66 1.37 0.36
CA GLU A 262 -11.58 2.79 -0.05
C GLU A 262 -11.36 2.92 -1.56
N GLY A 263 -10.52 2.07 -2.16
CA GLY A 263 -10.36 1.99 -3.61
C GLY A 263 -11.67 1.68 -4.32
N PHE A 264 -12.46 0.76 -3.78
CA PHE A 264 -13.80 0.45 -4.28
C PHE A 264 -14.70 1.69 -4.24
N ARG A 265 -14.69 2.43 -3.13
CA ARG A 265 -15.44 3.69 -3.01
C ARG A 265 -15.04 4.71 -4.08
N VAL A 266 -13.74 4.84 -4.36
CA VAL A 266 -13.24 5.75 -5.40
C VAL A 266 -13.71 5.33 -6.79
N VAL A 267 -13.63 4.03 -7.12
CA VAL A 267 -13.98 3.50 -8.44
C VAL A 267 -15.49 3.49 -8.69
N TYR A 268 -16.28 3.07 -7.69
CA TYR A 268 -17.73 2.87 -7.85
C TYR A 268 -18.57 4.03 -7.28
N GLY A 269 -17.94 5.03 -6.65
CA GLY A 269 -18.64 6.16 -6.02
C GLY A 269 -19.44 5.80 -4.77
N LYS A 270 -19.31 4.57 -4.26
CA LYS A 270 -20.12 4.02 -3.16
C LYS A 270 -19.26 3.27 -2.15
N MET A 271 -19.42 3.61 -0.87
CA MET A 271 -18.83 2.83 0.22
C MET A 271 -19.59 1.52 0.41
N LEU A 272 -18.86 0.42 0.57
CA LEU A 272 -19.43 -0.89 0.86
C LEU A 272 -19.30 -1.24 2.35
N GLU A 273 -20.40 -1.73 2.91
CA GLU A 273 -20.41 -2.38 4.21
C GLU A 273 -19.93 -3.82 4.05
N MET A 274 -18.84 -4.16 4.73
CA MET A 274 -18.25 -5.49 4.70
C MET A 274 -18.36 -6.15 6.08
N ASP A 275 -18.62 -7.46 6.09
CA ASP A 275 -18.63 -8.25 7.31
C ASP A 275 -17.24 -8.41 7.94
N ALA A 276 -17.17 -8.84 9.20
CA ALA A 276 -15.91 -9.03 9.92
C ALA A 276 -14.97 -10.02 9.20
N GLY A 277 -15.51 -11.02 8.50
CA GLY A 277 -14.72 -11.99 7.73
C GLY A 277 -13.95 -11.38 6.56
N PHE A 278 -14.32 -10.19 6.09
CA PHE A 278 -13.55 -9.46 5.09
C PHE A 278 -12.17 -9.04 5.61
N TYR A 279 -12.06 -8.80 6.91
CA TYR A 279 -10.82 -8.38 7.56
C TYR A 279 -10.00 -9.54 8.14
N VAL A 280 -10.42 -10.78 7.89
CA VAL A 280 -9.66 -11.99 8.26
C VAL A 280 -8.88 -12.48 7.04
N GLN A 281 -7.57 -12.56 7.19
CA GLN A 281 -6.69 -13.02 6.11
C GLN A 281 -7.02 -14.47 5.73
N PRO A 282 -7.27 -14.79 4.44
CA PRO A 282 -7.47 -16.17 4.02
C PRO A 282 -6.17 -16.97 4.13
N ALA A 283 -6.30 -18.27 4.39
CA ALA A 283 -5.16 -19.19 4.51
C ALA A 283 -4.39 -19.34 3.18
N SER A 284 -5.09 -19.18 2.05
CA SER A 284 -4.46 -19.10 0.74
C SER A 284 -5.26 -18.14 -0.15
N PRO A 285 -4.62 -17.41 -1.09
CA PRO A 285 -5.33 -16.73 -2.15
C PRO A 285 -6.03 -17.80 -3.00
N GLY A 286 -7.35 -17.71 -3.13
CA GLY A 286 -8.12 -18.65 -3.96
C GLY A 286 -7.68 -18.54 -5.42
N GLY A 287 -7.36 -19.69 -6.04
CA GLY A 287 -7.02 -19.82 -7.46
C GLY A 287 -5.53 -19.63 -7.76
N LEU A 288 -4.99 -20.51 -8.59
CA LEU A 288 -3.67 -20.30 -9.18
C LEU A 288 -3.77 -19.25 -10.29
N PRO A 289 -2.83 -18.30 -10.38
CA PRO A 289 -2.83 -17.34 -11.47
C PRO A 289 -2.68 -18.03 -12.82
N VAL A 290 -3.53 -17.67 -13.77
CA VAL A 290 -3.35 -18.08 -15.16
C VAL A 290 -2.37 -17.13 -15.81
N TYR A 291 -1.22 -17.63 -16.23
CA TYR A 291 -0.23 -16.86 -16.95
C TYR A 291 -0.65 -16.69 -18.40
N VAL A 292 -0.80 -15.44 -18.83
CA VAL A 292 -1.03 -15.11 -20.24
C VAL A 292 0.22 -14.41 -20.74
N GLY A 293 0.84 -15.01 -21.73
CA GLY A 293 2.04 -14.45 -22.38
C GLY A 293 1.74 -13.14 -23.12
N LYS A 294 2.80 -12.53 -23.62
CA LYS A 294 2.93 -11.21 -24.25
C LYS A 294 1.81 -10.82 -25.26
N GLN A 295 1.00 -11.74 -25.74
CA GLN A 295 0.19 -11.50 -26.90
C GLN A 295 -1.32 -11.45 -26.70
N GLU A 296 -1.95 -12.06 -25.72
CA GLU A 296 -3.42 -11.94 -25.61
C GLU A 296 -3.91 -12.32 -24.19
N ALA A 297 -4.36 -11.34 -23.43
CA ALA A 297 -5.18 -11.59 -22.26
C ALA A 297 -6.64 -11.72 -22.71
N SER A 298 -7.13 -12.93 -22.89
CA SER A 298 -8.56 -13.16 -22.88
C SER A 298 -8.99 -13.43 -21.45
N PRO A 299 -9.81 -12.58 -20.82
CA PRO A 299 -10.27 -12.81 -19.45
C PRO A 299 -11.25 -14.00 -19.46
N SER A 300 -10.79 -15.15 -19.00
CA SER A 300 -11.70 -16.24 -18.65
C SER A 300 -12.36 -15.93 -17.31
N SER A 301 -13.65 -16.08 -17.26
CA SER A 301 -14.50 -15.85 -16.09
C SER A 301 -13.97 -16.55 -14.85
N GLY A 302 -13.59 -15.79 -13.84
CA GLY A 302 -13.41 -16.26 -12.46
C GLY A 302 -12.01 -16.65 -12.02
N ASN A 303 -10.99 -16.63 -12.87
CA ASN A 303 -9.62 -16.95 -12.51
C ASN A 303 -8.72 -15.70 -12.55
N ASP A 304 -7.86 -15.55 -11.55
CA ASP A 304 -6.83 -14.53 -11.51
C ASP A 304 -5.87 -14.69 -12.70
N THR A 305 -5.81 -13.70 -13.57
CA THR A 305 -4.89 -13.69 -14.71
C THR A 305 -3.67 -12.82 -14.38
N VAL A 306 -2.48 -13.37 -14.56
CA VAL A 306 -1.24 -12.58 -14.52
C VAL A 306 -0.81 -12.27 -15.95
N VAL A 307 -0.71 -11.00 -16.26
CA VAL A 307 -0.21 -10.49 -17.54
C VAL A 307 1.22 -10.00 -17.32
N PHE A 308 2.16 -10.55 -18.07
CA PHE A 308 3.52 -10.05 -18.06
C PHE A 308 3.66 -8.91 -19.08
N TRP A 309 4.30 -7.84 -18.65
CA TRP A 309 4.58 -6.69 -19.49
C TRP A 309 6.07 -6.58 -19.74
N ALA A 310 6.49 -6.92 -20.96
CA ALA A 310 7.89 -6.91 -21.36
C ALA A 310 8.03 -6.34 -22.78
N ASP A 311 9.11 -5.60 -23.04
CA ASP A 311 9.43 -5.10 -24.38
C ASP A 311 10.24 -6.10 -25.17
N THR A 312 10.96 -7.01 -24.49
CA THR A 312 11.82 -8.04 -25.09
C THR A 312 11.54 -9.41 -24.51
N ASP A 313 11.93 -10.47 -25.23
CA ASP A 313 11.80 -11.83 -24.74
C ASP A 313 12.67 -12.10 -23.51
N SER A 314 13.81 -11.45 -23.40
CA SER A 314 14.70 -11.53 -22.22
C SER A 314 14.00 -10.93 -20.98
N GLU A 315 13.35 -9.77 -21.08
CA GLU A 315 12.58 -9.18 -19.99
C GLU A 315 11.40 -10.06 -19.58
N PHE A 316 10.71 -10.67 -20.57
CA PHE A 316 9.62 -11.61 -20.29
C PHE A 316 10.10 -12.80 -19.46
N GLN A 317 11.22 -13.44 -19.85
CA GLN A 317 11.80 -14.55 -19.09
C GLN A 317 12.23 -14.13 -17.68
N GLN A 318 12.77 -12.92 -17.50
CA GLN A 318 13.11 -12.39 -16.19
C GLN A 318 11.87 -12.20 -15.31
N ILE A 319 10.80 -11.59 -15.85
CA ILE A 319 9.55 -11.41 -15.12
C ILE A 319 9.00 -12.77 -14.68
N GLU A 320 8.97 -13.75 -15.58
CA GLU A 320 8.49 -15.10 -15.29
C GLU A 320 9.30 -15.78 -14.16
N ALA A 321 10.62 -15.59 -14.17
CA ALA A 321 11.51 -16.11 -13.13
C ALA A 321 11.23 -15.44 -11.77
N TYR A 322 11.03 -14.12 -11.73
CA TYR A 322 10.64 -13.40 -10.52
C TYR A 322 9.32 -13.90 -9.96
N GLU A 323 8.29 -14.05 -10.80
CA GLU A 323 6.97 -14.50 -10.35
C GLU A 323 6.99 -15.94 -9.85
N LYS A 324 7.74 -16.83 -10.51
CA LYS A 324 7.94 -18.21 -10.05
C LYS A 324 8.68 -18.27 -8.70
N ALA A 325 9.64 -17.39 -8.46
CA ALA A 325 10.35 -17.30 -7.20
C ALA A 325 9.45 -16.77 -6.06
N ALA A 326 8.60 -15.81 -6.36
CA ALA A 326 7.68 -15.20 -5.38
C ALA A 326 6.47 -16.09 -5.04
N ALA A 327 6.16 -17.10 -5.88
CA ALA A 327 5.08 -18.05 -5.65
C ALA A 327 5.46 -19.23 -4.73
N ARG A 328 6.76 -19.40 -4.44
CA ARG A 328 7.31 -20.41 -3.51
C ARG A 328 7.44 -19.86 -2.10
#